data_eed8da8ded050a883306910d366890b8
#
_entry.id   eed8da8ded050a883306910d366890b8
#
_cell.length_a   1.000
_cell.length_b   1.000
_cell.length_c   1.000
_cell.angle_alpha   90.00
_cell.angle_beta   90.00
_cell.angle_gamma   90.00
#
_symmetry.space_group_name_H-M   'P 1'
#
loop_
_entity.id
_entity.type
_entity.pdbx_description
1 polymer ?
#
loop_
_entity_poly.entity_id
_entity_poly.type
_entity_poly.pdbx_seq_one_letter_code
_entity_poly.pdbx_strand_id
1 'polypeptide(L)'
;MPVKRLIAAVVAASGMALLPAAAQATAYPYRCFHVYAPYQSYPTLGGCRSAYVQVALPGDTTQVLTVTNWDQTRTYALFNAFSLVSGTWIHKSGPWTARIGGGGFADPGQKIEGDDLTPQGSYGFQFMFGVYANPGVHFSWRHAYRYDYWDDDPGSSRYNLWTDTRYHYAGVNPEPMHNVPSYNYAAVIAYNVARIPGVGSAIFLHVGDGQATGGCVSLPQADLLKIIRWLRPGRDPVITTSVLS
;
A
#
# COMPACT_ATOMS: atom_id res chain seq x y z
N MET A 1 -18.31 -63.20 46.15
CA MET A 1 -18.05 -61.78 46.45
C MET A 1 -17.61 -61.10 45.14
N PRO A 2 -18.38 -60.21 44.55
CA PRO A 2 -17.96 -59.53 43.30
C PRO A 2 -17.26 -58.23 43.64
N VAL A 3 -16.10 -58.04 43.02
CA VAL A 3 -15.23 -56.83 43.09
C VAL A 3 -15.86 -55.76 42.19
N LYS A 4 -16.28 -54.64 42.73
CA LYS A 4 -16.72 -53.43 42.00
C LYS A 4 -15.51 -52.71 41.49
N ARG A 5 -15.38 -52.59 40.14
CA ARG A 5 -14.41 -51.68 39.48
C ARG A 5 -14.98 -50.30 39.46
N LEU A 6 -14.32 -49.34 40.11
CA LEU A 6 -14.55 -47.89 39.94
C LEU A 6 -13.94 -47.48 38.57
N ILE A 7 -14.76 -46.88 37.71
CA ILE A 7 -14.30 -46.20 36.50
C ILE A 7 -14.15 -44.73 36.90
N ALA A 8 -12.92 -44.22 36.94
CA ALA A 8 -12.64 -42.80 37.08
C ALA A 8 -12.80 -42.13 35.73
N ALA A 9 -13.76 -41.23 35.61
CA ALA A 9 -13.92 -40.37 34.44
C ALA A 9 -12.87 -39.25 34.51
N VAL A 10 -11.93 -39.28 33.55
CA VAL A 10 -10.98 -38.17 33.33
C VAL A 10 -11.71 -37.10 32.53
N VAL A 11 -12.06 -36.00 33.17
CA VAL A 11 -12.53 -34.79 32.46
C VAL A 11 -11.30 -34.10 31.89
N ALA A 12 -11.09 -34.23 30.59
CA ALA A 12 -10.08 -33.45 29.88
C ALA A 12 -10.58 -32.00 29.74
N ALA A 13 -10.07 -31.12 30.59
CA ALA A 13 -10.23 -29.69 30.41
C ALA A 13 -9.40 -29.27 29.19
N SER A 14 -10.04 -29.03 28.04
CA SER A 14 -9.41 -28.45 26.88
C SER A 14 -9.11 -26.98 27.16
N GLY A 15 -7.93 -26.73 27.74
CA GLY A 15 -7.36 -25.40 27.85
C GLY A 15 -7.07 -24.86 26.45
N MET A 16 -7.86 -23.93 25.97
CA MET A 16 -7.51 -23.09 24.82
C MET A 16 -6.31 -22.25 25.26
N ALA A 17 -5.12 -22.69 24.88
CA ALA A 17 -3.91 -21.89 25.04
C ALA A 17 -4.07 -20.62 24.16
N LEU A 18 -4.13 -19.47 24.79
CA LEU A 18 -4.01 -18.18 24.10
C LEU A 18 -2.61 -18.12 23.50
N LEU A 19 -2.49 -18.31 22.20
CA LEU A 19 -1.24 -18.12 21.48
C LEU A 19 -0.78 -16.66 21.65
N PRO A 20 0.52 -16.41 21.83
CA PRO A 20 1.05 -15.05 21.91
C PRO A 20 0.75 -14.28 20.61
N ALA A 21 0.55 -12.97 20.70
CA ALA A 21 0.12 -12.11 19.57
C ALA A 21 0.97 -12.28 18.31
N ALA A 22 2.27 -12.60 18.42
CA ALA A 22 3.16 -12.89 17.31
C ALA A 22 2.79 -14.20 16.56
N ALA A 23 2.30 -15.21 17.27
CA ALA A 23 1.87 -16.49 16.64
C ALA A 23 0.50 -16.34 15.94
N GLN A 24 -0.31 -15.36 16.33
CA GLN A 24 -1.57 -15.06 15.66
C GLN A 24 -1.37 -14.34 14.32
N ALA A 25 -0.30 -13.55 14.17
CA ALA A 25 0.02 -12.85 12.92
C ALA A 25 0.37 -13.82 11.76
N THR A 26 0.92 -15.00 12.06
CA THR A 26 1.25 -16.02 11.06
C THR A 26 0.06 -16.88 10.63
N ALA A 27 -1.03 -16.89 11.39
CA ALA A 27 -2.21 -17.71 11.11
C ALA A 27 -3.18 -17.05 10.12
N TYR A 28 -3.12 -15.72 9.97
CA TYR A 28 -4.03 -14.95 9.11
C TYR A 28 -3.23 -14.01 8.20
N PRO A 29 -3.12 -14.33 6.89
CA PRO A 29 -2.37 -13.51 5.93
C PRO A 29 -3.05 -12.18 5.61
N TYR A 30 -4.33 -12.02 6.01
CA TYR A 30 -5.11 -10.83 5.75
C TYR A 30 -5.69 -10.24 7.03
N ARG A 31 -5.93 -8.92 6.99
CA ARG A 31 -6.66 -8.19 8.02
C ARG A 31 -7.65 -7.23 7.38
N CYS A 32 -8.85 -7.16 7.96
CA CYS A 32 -9.87 -6.20 7.56
C CYS A 32 -9.73 -4.94 8.41
N PHE A 33 -9.69 -3.77 7.77
CA PHE A 33 -9.67 -2.47 8.41
C PHE A 33 -10.93 -1.70 8.09
N HIS A 34 -11.65 -1.23 9.11
CA HIS A 34 -12.78 -0.32 8.93
C HIS A 34 -12.28 1.05 8.52
N VAL A 35 -12.80 1.60 7.42
CA VAL A 35 -12.28 2.83 6.83
C VAL A 35 -12.94 4.10 7.38
N TYR A 36 -13.92 3.96 8.29
CA TYR A 36 -14.60 5.04 9.01
C TYR A 36 -14.50 4.84 10.53
N ALA A 37 -14.82 5.89 11.31
CA ALA A 37 -14.94 5.76 12.75
C ALA A 37 -16.19 4.90 13.14
N PRO A 38 -16.10 4.06 14.17
CA PRO A 38 -14.89 3.71 14.91
C PRO A 38 -13.96 2.81 14.08
N TYR A 39 -12.68 3.20 13.99
CA TYR A 39 -11.67 2.50 13.20
C TYR A 39 -11.29 1.18 13.87
N GLN A 40 -11.91 0.10 13.46
CA GLN A 40 -11.71 -1.26 13.98
C GLN A 40 -10.96 -2.11 12.96
N SER A 41 -10.37 -3.20 13.42
CA SER A 41 -9.80 -4.21 12.54
C SER A 41 -9.90 -5.61 13.12
N TYR A 42 -9.96 -6.62 12.25
CA TYR A 42 -9.95 -8.03 12.65
C TYR A 42 -9.16 -8.88 11.64
N PRO A 43 -8.50 -9.97 12.10
CA PRO A 43 -7.81 -10.91 11.20
C PRO A 43 -8.83 -11.73 10.41
N THR A 44 -8.46 -12.12 9.17
CA THR A 44 -9.32 -12.95 8.32
C THR A 44 -8.50 -13.90 7.45
N LEU A 45 -9.11 -15.00 7.04
CA LEU A 45 -8.57 -15.89 6.00
C LEU A 45 -9.00 -15.44 4.60
N GLY A 46 -10.04 -14.63 4.49
CA GLY A 46 -10.52 -14.04 3.24
C GLY A 46 -11.89 -13.39 3.41
N GLY A 47 -12.14 -12.33 2.63
CA GLY A 47 -13.36 -11.54 2.68
C GLY A 47 -13.51 -10.66 3.93
N CYS A 48 -14.01 -9.46 3.73
CA CYS A 48 -14.31 -8.50 4.79
C CYS A 48 -15.79 -8.14 4.80
N ARG A 49 -16.28 -7.62 5.93
CA ARG A 49 -17.60 -7.01 6.02
C ARG A 49 -17.63 -5.72 5.20
N SER A 50 -18.83 -5.27 4.86
CA SER A 50 -19.03 -3.96 4.22
C SER A 50 -18.34 -2.83 5.02
N ALA A 51 -17.81 -1.83 4.31
CA ALA A 51 -16.99 -0.73 4.85
C ALA A 51 -15.63 -1.14 5.45
N TYR A 52 -15.20 -2.38 5.24
CA TYR A 52 -13.85 -2.83 5.58
C TYR A 52 -13.04 -3.13 4.32
N VAL A 53 -11.78 -2.73 4.31
CA VAL A 53 -10.81 -3.11 3.28
C VAL A 53 -9.96 -4.28 3.76
N GLN A 54 -9.78 -5.27 2.89
CA GLN A 54 -8.89 -6.38 3.12
C GLN A 54 -7.45 -5.98 2.76
N VAL A 55 -6.55 -6.13 3.70
CA VAL A 55 -5.13 -5.82 3.55
C VAL A 55 -4.32 -7.10 3.71
N ALA A 56 -3.47 -7.42 2.75
CA ALA A 56 -2.44 -8.43 2.90
C ALA A 56 -1.34 -7.88 3.84
N LEU A 57 -0.98 -8.65 4.87
CA LEU A 57 0.04 -8.29 5.85
C LEU A 57 1.24 -9.24 5.71
N PRO A 58 2.17 -8.97 4.80
CA PRO A 58 3.40 -9.75 4.70
C PRO A 58 4.30 -9.49 5.92
N GLY A 59 4.93 -10.56 6.44
CA GLY A 59 5.97 -10.46 7.47
C GLY A 59 5.55 -9.70 8.72
N ASP A 60 6.40 -8.76 9.12
CA ASP A 60 6.27 -7.97 10.34
C ASP A 60 5.58 -6.60 10.09
N THR A 61 4.66 -6.54 9.13
CA THR A 61 3.91 -5.31 8.79
C THR A 61 3.26 -4.71 10.03
N THR A 62 3.64 -3.47 10.35
CA THR A 62 3.09 -2.70 11.48
C THR A 62 2.61 -1.30 11.09
N GLN A 63 2.69 -0.95 9.80
CA GLN A 63 2.17 0.30 9.25
C GLN A 63 1.35 -0.02 7.98
N VAL A 64 0.09 0.43 7.97
CA VAL A 64 -0.83 0.20 6.86
C VAL A 64 -1.42 1.51 6.40
N LEU A 65 -1.43 1.70 5.08
CA LEU A 65 -2.18 2.75 4.39
C LEU A 65 -3.33 2.10 3.62
N THR A 66 -4.50 2.70 3.64
CA THR A 66 -5.65 2.26 2.84
C THR A 66 -6.13 3.39 1.95
N VAL A 67 -6.38 3.09 0.68
CA VAL A 67 -6.88 4.01 -0.34
C VAL A 67 -8.10 3.36 -0.96
N THR A 68 -9.29 3.81 -0.58
CA THR A 68 -10.52 3.08 -0.87
C THR A 68 -11.65 4.00 -1.33
N ASN A 69 -12.53 3.50 -2.18
CA ASN A 69 -13.80 4.12 -2.50
C ASN A 69 -14.89 3.05 -2.66
N TRP A 70 -16.13 3.47 -2.97
CA TRP A 70 -17.29 2.59 -3.17
C TRP A 70 -17.67 2.42 -4.64
N ASP A 71 -16.91 3.03 -5.55
CA ASP A 71 -17.23 3.05 -6.97
C ASP A 71 -15.92 3.02 -7.76
N GLN A 72 -15.73 1.96 -8.52
CA GLN A 72 -14.51 1.68 -9.27
C GLN A 72 -14.12 2.82 -10.22
N THR A 73 -15.09 3.55 -10.76
CA THR A 73 -14.87 4.61 -11.75
C THR A 73 -14.54 5.97 -11.14
N ARG A 74 -14.64 6.13 -9.82
CA ARG A 74 -14.33 7.39 -9.15
C ARG A 74 -12.83 7.67 -9.17
N THR A 75 -12.49 8.93 -9.40
CA THR A 75 -11.11 9.44 -9.45
C THR A 75 -10.59 9.93 -8.11
N TYR A 76 -11.32 9.72 -7.03
CA TYR A 76 -10.92 10.04 -5.66
C TYR A 76 -11.25 8.88 -4.72
N ALA A 77 -10.48 8.80 -3.64
CA ALA A 77 -10.58 7.73 -2.66
C ALA A 77 -10.36 8.27 -1.24
N LEU A 78 -10.84 7.51 -0.26
CA LEU A 78 -10.60 7.77 1.15
C LEU A 78 -9.23 7.20 1.54
N PHE A 79 -8.35 8.05 2.09
CA PHE A 79 -7.01 7.67 2.53
C PHE A 79 -6.95 7.61 4.05
N ASN A 80 -6.55 6.46 4.60
CA ASN A 80 -6.31 6.28 6.02
C ASN A 80 -4.93 5.67 6.29
N ALA A 81 -4.39 5.94 7.48
CA ALA A 81 -3.17 5.34 7.98
C ALA A 81 -3.41 4.65 9.33
N PHE A 82 -2.85 3.45 9.49
CA PHE A 82 -2.97 2.63 10.70
C PHE A 82 -1.58 2.17 11.16
N SER A 83 -1.42 2.01 12.49
CA SER A 83 -0.21 1.49 13.10
C SER A 83 -0.54 0.38 14.10
N LEU A 84 0.27 -0.67 14.10
CA LEU A 84 0.24 -1.68 15.16
C LEU A 84 1.03 -1.16 16.38
N VAL A 85 0.36 -1.03 17.50
CA VAL A 85 0.94 -0.57 18.78
C VAL A 85 0.53 -1.54 19.88
N SER A 86 1.50 -2.19 20.51
CA SER A 86 1.25 -3.16 21.60
C SER A 86 0.20 -4.22 21.22
N GLY A 87 0.29 -4.76 19.98
CA GLY A 87 -0.64 -5.78 19.47
C GLY A 87 -2.00 -5.27 18.98
N THR A 88 -2.27 -3.96 19.11
CA THR A 88 -3.53 -3.35 18.68
C THR A 88 -3.31 -2.40 17.50
N TRP A 89 -4.14 -2.52 16.45
CA TRP A 89 -4.14 -1.59 15.34
C TRP A 89 -4.91 -0.32 15.71
N ILE A 90 -4.23 0.82 15.60
CA ILE A 90 -4.80 2.14 15.88
C ILE A 90 -4.78 3.01 14.62
N HIS A 91 -5.85 3.79 14.41
CA HIS A 91 -5.90 4.81 13.37
C HIS A 91 -4.95 5.96 13.70
N LYS A 92 -4.11 6.34 12.75
CA LYS A 92 -3.04 7.36 12.94
C LYS A 92 -3.34 8.66 12.23
N SER A 93 -3.89 8.60 11.02
CA SER A 93 -4.10 9.77 10.17
C SER A 93 -5.19 9.51 9.14
N GLY A 94 -5.83 10.58 8.68
CA GLY A 94 -6.99 10.54 7.82
C GLY A 94 -8.30 10.65 8.62
N PRO A 95 -9.47 10.44 8.01
CA PRO A 95 -9.61 10.19 6.58
C PRO A 95 -9.29 11.46 5.78
N TRP A 96 -8.52 11.31 4.71
CA TRP A 96 -8.25 12.38 3.74
C TRP A 96 -8.74 11.97 2.37
N THR A 97 -9.06 12.95 1.53
CA THR A 97 -9.34 12.70 0.12
C THR A 97 -8.02 12.56 -0.64
N ALA A 98 -7.75 11.38 -1.17
CA ALA A 98 -6.71 11.15 -2.16
C ALA A 98 -7.29 11.27 -3.57
N ARG A 99 -6.45 11.66 -4.55
CA ARG A 99 -6.77 11.50 -5.96
C ARG A 99 -6.08 10.23 -6.48
N ILE A 100 -6.75 9.56 -7.39
CA ILE A 100 -6.30 8.32 -8.03
C ILE A 100 -6.44 8.44 -9.54
N GLY A 101 -6.22 7.37 -10.26
CA GLY A 101 -6.28 7.34 -11.73
C GLY A 101 -7.52 7.98 -12.34
N GLY A 102 -7.38 8.61 -13.51
CA GLY A 102 -8.46 9.25 -14.25
C GLY A 102 -9.58 8.29 -14.64
N GLY A 103 -9.29 7.01 -14.78
CA GLY A 103 -10.26 5.92 -14.96
C GLY A 103 -10.72 5.26 -13.66
N GLY A 104 -10.22 5.69 -12.49
CA GLY A 104 -10.52 5.07 -11.20
C GLY A 104 -9.59 3.92 -10.85
N PHE A 105 -10.12 2.79 -10.34
CA PHE A 105 -9.36 1.58 -10.03
C PHE A 105 -9.43 0.55 -11.17
N ALA A 106 -8.29 -0.07 -11.48
CA ALA A 106 -8.27 -1.26 -12.33
C ALA A 106 -8.92 -2.45 -11.60
N ASP A 107 -9.52 -3.38 -12.32
CA ASP A 107 -9.87 -4.69 -11.74
C ASP A 107 -8.60 -5.39 -11.22
N PRO A 108 -8.69 -6.19 -10.15
CA PRO A 108 -7.54 -6.90 -9.63
C PRO A 108 -6.79 -7.69 -10.72
N GLY A 109 -5.49 -7.37 -10.91
CA GLY A 109 -4.66 -8.01 -11.92
C GLY A 109 -4.91 -7.60 -13.38
N GLN A 110 -5.78 -6.61 -13.64
CA GLN A 110 -6.12 -6.15 -15.00
C GLN A 110 -5.52 -4.78 -15.36
N LYS A 111 -4.65 -4.21 -14.50
CA LYS A 111 -3.93 -2.98 -14.83
C LYS A 111 -3.06 -3.18 -16.06
N ILE A 112 -3.15 -2.26 -17.02
CA ILE A 112 -2.25 -2.21 -18.19
C ILE A 112 -1.56 -0.84 -18.27
N GLU A 113 -0.48 -0.78 -19.08
CA GLU A 113 0.26 0.46 -19.31
C GLU A 113 -0.61 1.49 -20.01
N GLY A 114 -0.63 2.74 -19.52
CA GLY A 114 -1.34 3.86 -20.14
C GLY A 114 -2.88 3.85 -20.02
N ASP A 115 -3.47 3.02 -19.12
CA ASP A 115 -4.93 2.92 -18.94
C ASP A 115 -5.51 3.96 -17.97
N ASP A 116 -4.69 4.81 -17.37
CA ASP A 116 -5.07 5.82 -16.37
C ASP A 116 -5.80 5.24 -15.14
N LEU A 117 -5.63 3.93 -14.85
CA LEU A 117 -6.24 3.27 -13.70
C LEU A 117 -5.22 3.07 -12.57
N THR A 118 -5.65 3.22 -11.34
CA THR A 118 -4.86 2.84 -10.16
C THR A 118 -4.99 1.33 -9.91
N PRO A 119 -3.89 0.55 -9.83
CA PRO A 119 -3.98 -0.89 -9.60
C PRO A 119 -4.59 -1.19 -8.23
N GLN A 120 -5.51 -2.15 -8.13
CA GLN A 120 -5.99 -2.70 -6.87
C GLN A 120 -5.01 -3.75 -6.33
N GLY A 121 -4.78 -3.74 -5.02
CA GLY A 121 -3.91 -4.69 -4.33
C GLY A 121 -3.23 -4.11 -3.10
N SER A 122 -2.34 -4.91 -2.50
CA SER A 122 -1.51 -4.52 -1.35
C SER A 122 -0.05 -4.52 -1.76
N TYR A 123 0.62 -3.39 -1.59
CA TYR A 123 1.97 -3.15 -2.08
C TYR A 123 2.85 -2.56 -0.98
N GLY A 124 4.13 -2.91 -0.96
CA GLY A 124 5.14 -2.23 -0.14
C GLY A 124 5.61 -0.92 -0.78
N PHE A 125 6.73 -0.41 -0.26
CA PHE A 125 7.42 0.78 -0.81
C PHE A 125 8.87 0.42 -1.13
N GLN A 126 9.43 1.03 -2.20
CA GLN A 126 10.82 0.83 -2.59
C GLN A 126 11.74 1.90 -1.98
N PHE A 127 11.62 3.13 -2.45
CA PHE A 127 12.36 4.30 -1.99
C PHE A 127 11.49 5.55 -2.10
N MET A 128 11.98 6.66 -1.55
CA MET A 128 11.33 7.95 -1.67
C MET A 128 12.19 8.92 -2.47
N PHE A 129 11.56 9.87 -3.14
CA PHE A 129 12.25 10.82 -3.99
C PHE A 129 11.57 12.18 -4.02
N GLY A 130 12.25 13.16 -4.61
CA GLY A 130 11.64 14.47 -4.87
C GLY A 130 12.61 15.46 -5.49
N VAL A 131 12.02 16.53 -6.03
CA VAL A 131 12.76 17.67 -6.58
C VAL A 131 13.39 18.51 -5.47
N TYR A 132 12.77 18.55 -4.28
CA TYR A 132 13.32 19.25 -3.12
C TYR A 132 14.22 18.35 -2.27
N ALA A 133 14.87 18.93 -1.27
CA ALA A 133 15.71 18.21 -0.33
C ALA A 133 14.88 17.17 0.47
N ASN A 134 15.56 16.13 0.97
CA ASN A 134 14.94 15.11 1.83
C ASN A 134 14.19 15.80 2.98
N PRO A 135 12.86 15.59 3.09
CA PRO A 135 12.05 16.23 4.12
C PRO A 135 12.15 15.56 5.49
N GLY A 136 13.08 14.63 5.71
CA GLY A 136 13.23 13.85 6.93
C GLY A 136 12.55 12.48 6.86
N VAL A 137 12.53 11.83 5.69
CA VAL A 137 12.05 10.46 5.54
C VAL A 137 13.07 9.43 6.04
N HIS A 138 12.60 8.23 6.38
CA HIS A 138 13.43 7.12 6.88
C HIS A 138 13.77 6.08 5.80
N PHE A 139 13.09 6.13 4.67
CA PHE A 139 13.46 5.39 3.46
C PHE A 139 14.65 6.02 2.78
N SER A 140 15.33 5.27 1.92
CA SER A 140 16.35 5.85 1.05
C SER A 140 15.72 6.98 0.23
N TRP A 141 16.46 8.09 0.10
CA TRP A 141 16.01 9.28 -0.61
C TRP A 141 16.80 9.46 -1.90
N ARG A 142 16.10 9.72 -3.01
CA ARG A 142 16.68 10.09 -4.29
C ARG A 142 16.25 11.51 -4.69
N HIS A 143 17.20 12.39 -4.93
CA HIS A 143 16.91 13.71 -5.52
C HIS A 143 16.60 13.54 -7.01
N ALA A 144 15.52 14.18 -7.49
CA ALA A 144 15.09 14.11 -8.87
C ALA A 144 15.69 15.30 -9.67
N TYR A 145 16.57 14.99 -10.62
CA TYR A 145 17.18 15.96 -11.52
C TYR A 145 16.47 15.99 -12.87
N ARG A 146 16.72 17.01 -13.70
CA ARG A 146 16.07 17.19 -15.01
C ARG A 146 16.42 16.12 -16.04
N TYR A 147 17.42 15.31 -15.78
CA TYR A 147 17.84 14.17 -16.61
C TYR A 147 17.36 12.83 -16.06
N ASP A 148 16.59 12.82 -14.99
CA ASP A 148 16.01 11.62 -14.41
C ASP A 148 14.60 11.38 -14.95
N TYR A 149 14.36 10.17 -15.40
CA TYR A 149 13.09 9.72 -15.95
C TYR A 149 12.71 8.35 -15.36
N TRP A 150 11.44 8.06 -15.35
CA TRP A 150 10.97 6.69 -15.17
C TRP A 150 10.69 6.10 -16.55
N ASP A 151 11.26 4.93 -16.83
CA ASP A 151 11.07 4.24 -18.10
C ASP A 151 9.76 3.45 -18.03
N ASP A 152 8.75 3.93 -18.74
CA ASP A 152 7.41 3.35 -18.85
C ASP A 152 7.15 2.70 -20.22
N ASP A 153 8.18 2.57 -21.06
CA ASP A 153 8.10 1.90 -22.35
C ASP A 153 8.16 0.37 -22.19
N PRO A 154 7.05 -0.37 -22.47
CA PRO A 154 7.05 -1.83 -22.39
C PRO A 154 8.05 -2.51 -23.31
N GLY A 155 8.54 -1.84 -24.35
CA GLY A 155 9.57 -2.33 -25.26
C GLY A 155 10.99 -2.16 -24.73
N SER A 156 11.18 -1.42 -23.65
CA SER A 156 12.49 -1.12 -23.06
C SER A 156 12.98 -2.22 -22.12
N SER A 157 14.28 -2.52 -22.18
CA SER A 157 14.93 -3.39 -21.19
C SER A 157 14.98 -2.77 -19.78
N ARG A 158 14.71 -1.47 -19.67
CA ARG A 158 14.65 -0.71 -18.43
C ARG A 158 13.22 -0.41 -17.96
N TYR A 159 12.22 -1.00 -18.60
CA TYR A 159 10.82 -0.82 -18.23
C TYR A 159 10.60 -0.89 -16.71
N ASN A 160 9.82 0.06 -16.19
CA ASN A 160 9.52 0.26 -14.78
C ASN A 160 10.76 0.48 -13.89
N LEU A 161 11.75 1.25 -14.42
CA LEU A 161 12.94 1.66 -13.68
C LEU A 161 13.20 3.16 -13.78
N TRP A 162 13.73 3.71 -12.69
CA TRP A 162 14.37 5.03 -12.71
C TRP A 162 15.58 5.02 -13.62
N THR A 163 15.64 5.95 -14.56
CA THR A 163 16.67 6.03 -15.58
C THR A 163 17.29 7.42 -15.65
N ASP A 164 18.61 7.49 -15.48
CA ASP A 164 19.40 8.69 -15.72
C ASP A 164 19.78 8.75 -17.20
N THR A 165 19.21 9.71 -17.94
CA THR A 165 19.35 9.82 -19.40
C THR A 165 20.73 10.30 -19.86
N ARG A 166 21.61 10.66 -18.93
CA ARG A 166 23.02 10.92 -19.25
C ARG A 166 23.79 9.64 -19.57
N TYR A 167 23.29 8.49 -19.11
CA TYR A 167 23.96 7.19 -19.23
C TYR A 167 23.13 6.13 -19.93
N HIS A 168 21.79 6.28 -19.94
CA HIS A 168 20.87 5.26 -20.46
C HIS A 168 19.72 5.87 -21.24
N TYR A 169 19.25 5.17 -22.25
CA TYR A 169 17.99 5.50 -22.91
C TYR A 169 16.80 5.10 -21.99
N ALA A 170 15.82 5.97 -21.87
CA ALA A 170 14.69 5.80 -20.95
C ALA A 170 13.39 5.35 -21.66
N GLY A 171 13.49 4.75 -22.84
CA GLY A 171 12.30 4.33 -23.59
C GLY A 171 11.64 5.47 -24.39
N VAL A 172 10.46 5.19 -24.94
CA VAL A 172 9.66 6.15 -25.71
C VAL A 172 8.71 6.88 -24.75
N ASN A 173 8.72 8.23 -24.78
CA ASN A 173 7.90 9.11 -23.93
C ASN A 173 7.98 8.81 -22.41
N PRO A 174 9.18 8.67 -21.83
CA PRO A 174 9.35 8.31 -20.43
C PRO A 174 8.82 9.43 -19.51
N GLU A 175 8.39 9.05 -18.30
CA GLU A 175 7.90 10.02 -17.33
C GLU A 175 9.03 10.85 -16.69
N PRO A 176 9.02 12.20 -16.77
CA PRO A 176 10.05 13.03 -16.19
C PRO A 176 9.94 13.05 -14.66
N MET A 177 11.02 12.67 -13.95
CA MET A 177 11.04 12.66 -12.48
C MET A 177 11.21 14.06 -11.88
N HIS A 178 11.72 15.04 -12.63
CA HIS A 178 11.75 16.44 -12.23
C HIS A 178 10.44 17.13 -12.63
N ASN A 179 9.33 16.79 -11.96
CA ASN A 179 7.99 17.29 -12.23
C ASN A 179 7.44 18.05 -11.00
N VAL A 180 7.32 19.37 -11.10
CA VAL A 180 6.83 20.26 -10.05
C VAL A 180 5.39 20.69 -10.39
N PRO A 181 4.43 20.66 -9.45
CA PRO A 181 4.58 20.32 -8.02
C PRO A 181 4.48 18.82 -7.70
N SER A 182 4.08 17.97 -8.65
CA SER A 182 3.70 16.56 -8.40
C SER A 182 4.80 15.79 -7.68
N TYR A 183 6.05 15.95 -8.10
CA TYR A 183 7.19 15.26 -7.52
C TYR A 183 8.09 16.17 -6.66
N ASN A 184 7.50 17.23 -6.05
CA ASN A 184 8.18 17.90 -4.95
C ASN A 184 8.66 16.89 -3.91
N TYR A 185 7.77 15.92 -3.61
CA TYR A 185 7.98 14.78 -2.72
C TYR A 185 7.15 13.59 -3.20
N ALA A 186 7.73 12.39 -3.17
CA ALA A 186 7.01 11.18 -3.55
C ALA A 186 7.62 9.91 -2.92
N ALA A 187 6.83 8.83 -2.93
CA ALA A 187 7.25 7.48 -2.56
C ALA A 187 6.91 6.51 -3.68
N VAL A 188 7.84 5.65 -4.05
CA VAL A 188 7.62 4.60 -5.07
C VAL A 188 6.87 3.45 -4.42
N ILE A 189 5.64 3.21 -4.89
CA ILE A 189 4.84 2.04 -4.54
C ILE A 189 5.43 0.84 -5.27
N ALA A 190 5.63 -0.28 -4.57
CA ALA A 190 6.27 -1.50 -5.10
C ALA A 190 5.32 -2.29 -6.02
N TYR A 191 4.71 -1.59 -7.00
CA TYR A 191 3.89 -2.20 -8.04
C TYR A 191 4.78 -2.70 -9.17
N ASN A 192 4.43 -3.87 -9.73
CA ASN A 192 5.13 -4.50 -10.87
C ASN A 192 6.67 -4.52 -10.70
N VAL A 193 7.16 -4.90 -9.53
CA VAL A 193 8.60 -5.00 -9.25
C VAL A 193 9.31 -6.03 -10.14
N ALA A 194 8.57 -7.02 -10.64
CA ALA A 194 9.06 -7.99 -11.62
C ALA A 194 9.26 -7.38 -13.01
N ARG A 195 8.81 -6.15 -13.22
CA ARG A 195 8.91 -5.39 -14.49
C ARG A 195 8.33 -6.15 -15.67
N ILE A 196 7.17 -6.77 -15.49
CA ILE A 196 6.45 -7.46 -16.56
C ILE A 196 5.96 -6.40 -17.55
N PRO A 197 6.39 -6.44 -18.82
CA PRO A 197 6.02 -5.43 -19.79
C PRO A 197 4.51 -5.32 -19.99
N GLY A 198 4.01 -4.08 -20.04
CA GLY A 198 2.62 -3.78 -20.37
C GLY A 198 1.61 -3.92 -19.23
N VAL A 199 2.00 -4.41 -18.05
CA VAL A 199 1.06 -4.52 -16.90
C VAL A 199 1.07 -3.27 -15.99
N GLY A 200 1.64 -2.17 -16.49
CA GLY A 200 1.70 -0.88 -15.80
C GLY A 200 3.03 -0.64 -15.07
N SER A 201 3.40 0.63 -15.00
CA SER A 201 4.64 1.15 -14.40
C SER A 201 4.37 2.45 -13.64
N ALA A 202 5.42 3.07 -13.07
CA ALA A 202 5.39 4.43 -12.51
C ALA A 202 4.24 4.69 -11.50
N ILE A 203 3.98 3.76 -10.59
CA ILE A 203 2.94 3.93 -9.57
C ILE A 203 3.55 4.53 -8.30
N PHE A 204 3.19 5.78 -8.00
CA PHE A 204 3.74 6.55 -6.88
C PHE A 204 2.65 7.04 -5.93
N LEU A 205 3.05 7.33 -4.68
CA LEU A 205 2.32 8.19 -3.75
C LEU A 205 3.00 9.57 -3.78
N HIS A 206 2.33 10.62 -4.29
CA HIS A 206 2.97 11.91 -4.57
C HIS A 206 2.10 13.13 -4.18
N VAL A 207 2.63 14.34 -4.38
CA VAL A 207 1.89 15.60 -4.17
C VAL A 207 0.80 15.75 -5.22
N GLY A 208 -0.44 15.97 -4.78
CA GLY A 208 -1.58 16.22 -5.65
C GLY A 208 -1.89 17.70 -5.78
N ASP A 209 -2.39 18.06 -6.95
CA ASP A 209 -2.96 19.39 -7.30
C ASP A 209 -4.50 19.40 -7.25
N GLY A 210 -5.11 18.30 -6.80
CA GLY A 210 -6.56 18.10 -6.75
C GLY A 210 -7.15 17.46 -8.00
N GLN A 211 -6.35 17.22 -9.06
CA GLN A 211 -6.77 16.51 -10.26
C GLN A 211 -6.56 15.00 -10.15
N ALA A 212 -7.21 14.23 -11.02
CA ALA A 212 -6.94 12.80 -11.18
C ALA A 212 -5.52 12.57 -11.71
N THR A 213 -4.97 11.39 -11.47
CA THR A 213 -3.62 10.98 -11.87
C THR A 213 -3.65 10.04 -13.07
N GLY A 214 -2.48 9.68 -13.63
CA GLY A 214 -2.34 8.61 -14.63
C GLY A 214 -2.34 7.18 -14.03
N GLY A 215 -2.73 7.04 -12.75
CA GLY A 215 -2.71 5.75 -12.03
C GLY A 215 -2.07 5.80 -10.66
N CYS A 216 -1.32 6.86 -10.36
CA CYS A 216 -0.74 7.12 -9.05
C CYS A 216 -1.80 7.42 -7.97
N VAL A 217 -1.35 7.47 -6.72
CA VAL A 217 -2.11 8.00 -5.59
C VAL A 217 -1.52 9.36 -5.21
N SER A 218 -2.33 10.40 -5.09
CA SER A 218 -1.83 11.70 -4.68
C SER A 218 -2.60 12.30 -3.50
N LEU A 219 -1.89 13.07 -2.68
CA LEU A 219 -2.41 13.80 -1.52
C LEU A 219 -1.96 15.25 -1.56
N PRO A 220 -2.69 16.17 -0.89
CA PRO A 220 -2.16 17.50 -0.60
C PRO A 220 -0.78 17.39 0.05
N GLN A 221 0.18 18.26 -0.32
CA GLN A 221 1.57 18.16 0.12
C GLN A 221 1.74 18.06 1.64
N ALA A 222 0.94 18.80 2.41
CA ALA A 222 1.01 18.76 3.87
C ALA A 222 0.67 17.38 4.45
N ASP A 223 -0.32 16.69 3.88
CA ASP A 223 -0.75 15.37 4.33
C ASP A 223 0.20 14.28 3.82
N LEU A 224 0.67 14.38 2.57
CA LEU A 224 1.73 13.51 2.05
C LEU A 224 2.98 13.55 2.96
N LEU A 225 3.46 14.74 3.33
CA LEU A 225 4.64 14.89 4.19
C LEU A 225 4.46 14.25 5.56
N LYS A 226 3.26 14.30 6.16
CA LYS A 226 2.97 13.58 7.42
C LYS A 226 3.16 12.06 7.24
N ILE A 227 2.68 11.52 6.11
CA ILE A 227 2.77 10.09 5.82
C ILE A 227 4.20 9.65 5.53
N ILE A 228 4.88 10.26 4.55
CA ILE A 228 6.21 9.80 4.14
C ILE A 228 7.26 9.95 5.26
N ARG A 229 7.13 10.94 6.13
CA ARG A 229 7.95 11.09 7.34
C ARG A 229 7.64 10.08 8.44
N TRP A 230 6.42 9.56 8.47
CA TRP A 230 6.00 8.56 9.46
C TRP A 230 6.36 7.13 9.04
N LEU A 231 6.38 6.81 7.76
CA LEU A 231 6.72 5.48 7.25
C LEU A 231 8.15 5.08 7.63
N ARG A 232 8.33 3.80 7.99
CA ARG A 232 9.61 3.21 8.42
C ARG A 232 9.88 1.92 7.66
N PRO A 233 11.03 1.76 6.96
CA PRO A 233 11.36 0.51 6.26
C PRO A 233 11.29 -0.72 7.19
N GLY A 234 11.84 -0.62 8.39
CA GLY A 234 11.84 -1.73 9.37
C GLY A 234 10.48 -2.02 10.02
N ARG A 235 9.39 -1.45 9.50
CA ARG A 235 8.00 -1.74 9.89
C ARG A 235 7.19 -2.34 8.76
N ASP A 236 7.84 -2.72 7.67
CA ASP A 236 7.25 -3.32 6.47
C ASP A 236 5.92 -2.66 6.05
N PRO A 237 5.93 -1.33 5.77
CA PRO A 237 4.71 -0.60 5.48
C PRO A 237 4.03 -1.10 4.21
N VAL A 238 2.71 -1.19 4.26
CA VAL A 238 1.87 -1.61 3.13
C VAL A 238 0.88 -0.50 2.79
N ILE A 239 0.69 -0.23 1.51
CA ILE A 239 -0.42 0.53 0.96
C ILE A 239 -1.37 -0.42 0.23
N THR A 240 -2.65 -0.35 0.57
CA THR A 240 -3.71 -1.14 -0.09
C THR A 240 -4.67 -0.21 -0.79
N THR A 241 -4.87 -0.45 -2.08
CA THR A 241 -5.81 0.23 -2.95
C THR A 241 -6.95 -0.72 -3.29
N SER A 242 -8.20 -0.31 -3.11
CA SER A 242 -9.35 -1.21 -3.32
C SER A 242 -10.67 -0.47 -3.44
N VAL A 243 -11.59 -1.07 -4.21
CA VAL A 243 -13.02 -0.77 -4.10
C VAL A 243 -13.56 -1.51 -2.88
N LEU A 244 -14.42 -0.83 -2.10
CA LEU A 244 -15.12 -1.43 -0.96
C LEU A 244 -16.33 -2.22 -1.45
N SER A 245 -16.59 -3.36 -0.83
CA SER A 245 -17.78 -4.21 -1.04
C SER A 245 -18.88 -3.93 -0.03
#